data_090f247365ee965a2c4d00bf68482961
#
_entry.id   090f247365ee965a2c4d00bf68482961
#
_cell.length_a   1.000
_cell.length_b   1.000
_cell.length_c   1.000
_cell.angle_alpha   90.00
_cell.angle_beta   90.00
_cell.angle_gamma   90.00
#
_symmetry.space_group_name_H-M   'P 1'
#
loop_
_entity.id
_entity.type
_entity.pdbx_description
1 polymer ?
#
loop_
_entity_poly.entity_id
_entity_poly.type
_entity_poly.pdbx_seq_one_letter_code
_entity_poly.pdbx_strand_id
1 'polypeptide(L)'
;MTPRAEYEEHGAVVVRQVLSPEEVSMVTAAIEANLNDLSPRAKRASADDDGSFIEDFCSWRRVTEVERVVRLPVLSQLAAELMGSQQVRFFHDHMLVKEPGTSQRTPWHHDIPYYNVEGRQNVSMWIPVDPVPRAVSLEFLAGSHHGPWYMPRTLLDEQAKWFPEGSLSELPVIEGDDPRVIGWELDPGDVVCFHMQTLHTAAGNPGPHRRRVLSLRFLGDDMVHAPRQWVTSPEFPGLASRLPAGAEMNDPLFPLL
;
A
#
# COMPACT_ATOMS: atom_id res chain seq x y z
N MET A 1 0.74 -21.46 -11.24
CA MET A 1 -0.49 -20.63 -11.10
C MET A 1 -0.27 -19.34 -11.87
N THR A 2 -1.31 -18.70 -12.42
CA THR A 2 -1.16 -17.36 -13.00
C THR A 2 -1.10 -16.32 -11.90
N PRO A 3 -0.50 -15.13 -12.10
CA PRO A 3 -0.47 -14.08 -11.09
C PRO A 3 -1.87 -13.72 -10.56
N ARG A 4 -2.88 -13.67 -11.43
CA ARG A 4 -4.26 -13.43 -11.03
C ARG A 4 -4.80 -14.53 -10.12
N ALA A 5 -4.57 -15.81 -10.44
CA ALA A 5 -5.04 -16.91 -9.60
C ALA A 5 -4.37 -16.93 -8.22
N GLU A 6 -3.06 -16.61 -8.13
CA GLU A 6 -2.36 -16.43 -6.85
C GLU A 6 -2.94 -15.27 -6.05
N TYR A 7 -3.22 -14.14 -6.72
CA TYR A 7 -3.82 -12.97 -6.11
C TYR A 7 -5.22 -13.27 -5.56
N GLU A 8 -6.05 -13.96 -6.32
CA GLU A 8 -7.41 -14.37 -5.91
C GLU A 8 -7.38 -15.37 -4.74
N GLU A 9 -6.40 -16.30 -4.70
CA GLU A 9 -6.30 -17.34 -3.66
C GLU A 9 -5.62 -16.80 -2.39
N HIS A 10 -4.50 -16.11 -2.54
CA HIS A 10 -3.67 -15.71 -1.40
C HIS A 10 -3.87 -14.26 -0.95
N GLY A 11 -4.45 -13.42 -1.80
CA GLY A 11 -4.57 -11.98 -1.56
C GLY A 11 -3.27 -11.21 -1.77
N ALA A 12 -2.20 -11.88 -2.18
CA ALA A 12 -0.92 -11.26 -2.50
C ALA A 12 -0.15 -12.10 -3.51
N VAL A 13 0.61 -11.45 -4.38
CA VAL A 13 1.45 -12.08 -5.42
C VAL A 13 2.64 -11.18 -5.74
N VAL A 14 3.77 -11.77 -6.08
CA VAL A 14 4.88 -11.06 -6.71
C VAL A 14 4.81 -11.25 -8.22
N VAL A 15 4.86 -10.14 -8.96
CA VAL A 15 5.02 -10.15 -10.42
C VAL A 15 6.43 -9.69 -10.74
N ARG A 16 7.19 -10.56 -11.39
CA ARG A 16 8.61 -10.32 -11.65
C ARG A 16 8.81 -9.49 -12.92
N GLN A 17 9.79 -8.59 -12.86
CA GLN A 17 10.26 -7.80 -14.00
C GLN A 17 9.12 -7.08 -14.75
N VAL A 18 8.21 -6.48 -13.98
CA VAL A 18 7.09 -5.68 -14.51
C VAL A 18 7.62 -4.39 -15.13
N LEU A 19 8.59 -3.75 -14.45
CA LEU A 19 9.16 -2.48 -14.89
C LEU A 19 10.51 -2.68 -15.55
N SER A 20 10.70 -2.02 -16.69
CA SER A 20 12.00 -1.89 -17.35
C SER A 20 12.98 -1.09 -16.49
N PRO A 21 14.30 -1.15 -16.76
CA PRO A 21 15.29 -0.32 -16.07
C PRO A 21 15.00 1.19 -16.16
N GLU A 22 14.46 1.65 -17.29
CA GLU A 22 14.04 3.04 -17.49
C GLU A 22 12.88 3.41 -16.59
N GLU A 23 11.86 2.53 -16.47
CA GLU A 23 10.71 2.75 -15.59
C GLU A 23 11.10 2.69 -14.11
N VAL A 24 12.00 1.80 -13.72
CA VAL A 24 12.61 1.78 -12.37
C VAL A 24 13.32 3.12 -12.08
N SER A 25 14.03 3.67 -13.06
CA SER A 25 14.67 4.99 -12.93
C SER A 25 13.64 6.10 -12.75
N MET A 26 12.48 6.02 -13.43
CA MET A 26 11.36 6.96 -13.23
C MET A 26 10.78 6.86 -11.82
N VAL A 27 10.57 5.65 -11.29
CA VAL A 27 10.10 5.43 -9.90
C VAL A 27 11.12 5.98 -8.90
N THR A 28 12.42 5.76 -9.14
CA THR A 28 13.50 6.30 -8.31
C THR A 28 13.46 7.82 -8.29
N ALA A 29 13.35 8.46 -9.45
CA ALA A 29 13.25 9.91 -9.57
C ALA A 29 12.01 10.48 -8.85
N ALA A 30 10.87 9.76 -8.93
CA ALA A 30 9.64 10.13 -8.23
C ALA A 30 9.81 10.12 -6.70
N ILE A 31 10.46 9.08 -6.15
CA ILE A 31 10.74 8.99 -4.72
C ILE A 31 11.69 10.13 -4.29
N GLU A 32 12.79 10.36 -5.01
CA GLU A 32 13.74 11.41 -4.68
C GLU A 32 13.13 12.82 -4.80
N ALA A 33 12.31 13.06 -5.83
CA ALA A 33 11.58 14.33 -5.96
C ALA A 33 10.62 14.56 -4.79
N ASN A 34 9.90 13.52 -4.34
CA ASN A 34 9.01 13.64 -3.19
C ASN A 34 9.77 13.82 -1.87
N LEU A 35 10.91 13.16 -1.67
CA LEU A 35 11.77 13.36 -0.50
C LEU A 35 12.31 14.80 -0.40
N ASN A 36 12.58 15.42 -1.54
CA ASN A 36 13.08 16.82 -1.59
C ASN A 36 11.97 17.86 -1.39
N ASP A 37 10.70 17.47 -1.51
CA ASP A 37 9.53 18.34 -1.35
C ASP A 37 8.42 17.56 -0.66
N LEU A 38 8.59 17.30 0.64
CA LEU A 38 7.62 16.55 1.46
C LEU A 38 6.32 17.32 1.64
N SER A 39 5.21 16.60 1.58
CA SER A 39 3.88 17.18 1.80
C SER A 39 3.61 17.44 3.29
N PRO A 40 2.56 18.23 3.62
CA PRO A 40 2.08 18.32 5.00
C PRO A 40 1.57 16.99 5.60
N ARG A 41 1.44 15.93 4.78
CA ARG A 41 1.06 14.57 5.22
C ARG A 41 2.28 13.72 5.58
N ALA A 42 3.47 14.19 5.24
CA ALA A 42 4.69 13.46 5.53
C ALA A 42 4.89 13.31 7.04
N LYS A 43 5.40 12.16 7.43
CA LYS A 43 5.72 11.87 8.83
C LYS A 43 6.95 10.99 8.93
N ARG A 44 7.63 11.13 10.06
CA ARG A 44 8.58 10.13 10.51
C ARG A 44 7.83 9.06 11.29
N ALA A 45 7.87 7.81 10.83
CA ALA A 45 7.17 6.67 11.41
C ALA A 45 8.05 5.82 12.34
N SER A 46 9.29 6.25 12.61
CA SER A 46 10.22 5.67 13.58
C SER A 46 10.44 6.60 14.77
N ALA A 47 10.91 6.06 15.90
CA ALA A 47 11.33 6.84 17.03
C ALA A 47 12.53 7.73 16.70
N ASP A 48 12.77 8.80 17.50
CA ASP A 48 13.83 9.78 17.21
C ASP A 48 15.24 9.20 17.34
N ASP A 49 15.42 8.18 18.17
CA ASP A 49 16.67 7.45 18.41
C ASP A 49 16.87 6.23 17.49
N ASP A 50 15.90 5.94 16.61
CA ASP A 50 15.97 4.87 15.60
C ASP A 50 16.39 5.44 14.22
N GLY A 51 16.78 4.57 13.31
CA GLY A 51 16.96 4.93 11.90
C GLY A 51 15.70 5.56 11.32
N SER A 52 15.85 6.50 10.40
CA SER A 52 14.71 7.24 9.88
C SER A 52 13.79 6.36 9.03
N PHE A 53 12.50 6.37 9.32
CA PHE A 53 11.45 5.86 8.45
C PHE A 53 10.53 7.04 8.07
N ILE A 54 10.64 7.47 6.80
CA ILE A 54 9.83 8.57 6.25
C ILE A 54 8.71 8.00 5.40
N GLU A 55 7.50 8.50 5.63
CA GLU A 55 6.31 8.23 4.83
C GLU A 55 5.73 9.54 4.31
N ASP A 56 5.23 9.56 3.08
CA ASP A 56 4.43 10.65 2.52
C ASP A 56 3.30 10.09 1.64
N PHE A 57 2.20 10.82 1.54
CA PHE A 57 0.97 10.35 0.93
C PHE A 57 0.40 11.38 -0.05
N CYS A 58 -0.26 10.88 -1.11
CA CYS A 58 -1.04 11.69 -2.05
C CYS A 58 -0.21 12.78 -2.72
N SER A 59 1.02 12.47 -3.08
CA SER A 59 1.95 13.39 -3.71
C SER A 59 1.78 13.52 -5.23
N TRP A 60 1.06 12.60 -5.88
CA TRP A 60 0.95 12.51 -7.34
C TRP A 60 0.49 13.78 -8.06
N ARG A 61 -0.33 14.61 -7.41
CA ARG A 61 -0.79 15.90 -8.00
C ARG A 61 0.19 17.06 -7.79
N ARG A 62 1.13 16.89 -6.91
CA ARG A 62 2.14 17.90 -6.53
C ARG A 62 3.49 17.60 -7.15
N VAL A 63 3.87 16.31 -7.22
CA VAL A 63 5.16 15.84 -7.73
C VAL A 63 4.96 15.24 -9.12
N THR A 64 5.39 15.96 -10.15
CA THR A 64 5.21 15.56 -11.56
C THR A 64 5.80 14.19 -11.87
N GLU A 65 6.92 13.85 -11.24
CA GLU A 65 7.57 12.53 -11.37
C GLU A 65 6.66 11.41 -10.86
N VAL A 66 5.96 11.63 -9.76
CA VAL A 66 4.97 10.65 -9.24
C VAL A 66 3.80 10.51 -10.19
N GLU A 67 3.26 11.62 -10.73
CA GLU A 67 2.19 11.58 -11.73
C GLU A 67 2.59 10.75 -12.96
N ARG A 68 3.83 10.90 -13.44
CA ARG A 68 4.33 10.11 -14.58
C ARG A 68 4.35 8.61 -14.28
N VAL A 69 4.77 8.22 -13.07
CA VAL A 69 4.74 6.80 -12.65
C VAL A 69 3.31 6.28 -12.55
N VAL A 70 2.40 7.04 -11.93
CA VAL A 70 0.99 6.66 -11.82
C VAL A 70 0.36 6.37 -13.19
N ARG A 71 0.79 7.08 -14.24
CA ARG A 71 0.28 6.94 -15.61
C ARG A 71 1.02 5.92 -16.46
N LEU A 72 1.93 5.13 -15.90
CA LEU A 72 2.58 4.04 -16.65
C LEU A 72 1.55 2.97 -17.04
N PRO A 73 1.34 2.70 -18.35
CA PRO A 73 0.31 1.76 -18.79
C PRO A 73 0.49 0.34 -18.24
N VAL A 74 1.73 -0.08 -18.03
CA VAL A 74 2.03 -1.41 -17.49
C VAL A 74 1.43 -1.62 -16.11
N LEU A 75 1.35 -0.58 -15.27
CA LEU A 75 0.78 -0.67 -13.92
C LEU A 75 -0.75 -0.73 -13.96
N SER A 76 -1.41 0.10 -14.77
CA SER A 76 -2.88 0.05 -14.90
C SER A 76 -3.35 -1.23 -15.58
N GLN A 77 -2.62 -1.76 -16.56
CA GLN A 77 -2.90 -3.05 -17.19
C GLN A 77 -2.78 -4.21 -16.21
N LEU A 78 -1.69 -4.23 -15.41
CA LEU A 78 -1.52 -5.23 -14.36
C LEU A 78 -2.62 -5.14 -13.31
N ALA A 79 -3.01 -3.93 -12.90
CA ALA A 79 -4.11 -3.72 -11.97
C ALA A 79 -5.43 -4.27 -12.53
N ALA A 80 -5.77 -3.95 -13.79
CA ALA A 80 -6.96 -4.47 -14.47
C ALA A 80 -6.98 -6.00 -14.51
N GLU A 81 -5.85 -6.63 -14.85
CA GLU A 81 -5.72 -8.09 -14.92
C GLU A 81 -5.97 -8.73 -13.55
N LEU A 82 -5.27 -8.26 -12.50
CA LEU A 82 -5.37 -8.84 -11.16
C LEU A 82 -6.78 -8.67 -10.57
N MET A 83 -7.37 -7.50 -10.72
CA MET A 83 -8.72 -7.21 -10.22
C MET A 83 -9.83 -7.82 -11.07
N GLY A 84 -9.54 -8.22 -12.32
CA GLY A 84 -10.57 -8.60 -13.30
C GLY A 84 -11.51 -7.45 -13.62
N SER A 85 -11.01 -6.23 -13.65
CA SER A 85 -11.77 -4.99 -13.84
C SER A 85 -11.61 -4.46 -15.27
N GLN A 86 -12.65 -3.81 -15.78
CA GLN A 86 -12.61 -3.14 -17.08
C GLN A 86 -12.06 -1.72 -16.98
N GLN A 87 -12.25 -1.07 -15.84
CA GLN A 87 -11.75 0.26 -15.56
C GLN A 87 -10.79 0.22 -14.38
N VAL A 88 -9.79 1.08 -14.43
CA VAL A 88 -8.83 1.24 -13.33
C VAL A 88 -8.78 2.70 -12.94
N ARG A 89 -9.08 2.99 -11.69
CA ARG A 89 -8.91 4.32 -11.12
C ARG A 89 -7.71 4.31 -10.18
N PHE A 90 -6.92 5.35 -10.25
CA PHE A 90 -5.89 5.58 -9.25
C PHE A 90 -6.52 6.14 -7.98
N PHE A 91 -6.16 5.59 -6.81
CA PHE A 91 -6.69 6.04 -5.54
C PHE A 91 -5.72 6.99 -4.82
N HIS A 92 -4.54 6.50 -4.48
CA HIS A 92 -3.47 7.34 -3.93
C HIS A 92 -2.11 6.64 -3.97
N ASP A 93 -1.05 7.45 -3.85
CA ASP A 93 0.32 7.01 -3.64
C ASP A 93 0.72 7.07 -2.16
N HIS A 94 1.70 6.24 -1.82
CA HIS A 94 2.34 6.20 -0.51
C HIS A 94 3.84 5.94 -0.71
N MET A 95 4.65 6.94 -0.46
CA MET A 95 6.11 6.79 -0.43
C MET A 95 6.56 6.26 0.93
N LEU A 96 7.45 5.28 0.92
CA LEU A 96 8.02 4.66 2.13
C LEU A 96 9.53 4.54 1.99
N VAL A 97 10.27 5.23 2.84
CA VAL A 97 11.73 5.19 2.83
C VAL A 97 12.26 4.84 4.22
N LYS A 98 12.86 3.66 4.34
CA LYS A 98 13.56 3.22 5.54
C LYS A 98 15.07 3.36 5.34
N GLU A 99 15.67 4.22 6.14
CA GLU A 99 17.12 4.42 6.15
C GLU A 99 17.83 3.20 6.78
N PRO A 100 19.13 3.03 6.51
CA PRO A 100 19.93 1.99 7.15
C PRO A 100 19.82 2.03 8.67
N GLY A 101 19.73 0.86 9.29
CA GLY A 101 19.63 0.72 10.75
C GLY A 101 18.26 1.01 11.35
N THR A 102 17.23 1.24 10.55
CA THR A 102 15.87 1.41 11.04
C THR A 102 15.35 0.10 11.66
N SER A 103 15.09 0.07 12.96
CA SER A 103 14.56 -1.12 13.65
C SER A 103 13.03 -1.23 13.53
N GLN A 104 12.35 -0.11 13.29
CA GLN A 104 10.89 0.00 13.30
C GLN A 104 10.21 -0.98 12.34
N ARG A 105 9.48 -1.94 12.90
CA ARG A 105 8.55 -2.79 12.15
C ARG A 105 7.24 -2.04 11.87
N THR A 106 6.59 -2.39 10.78
CA THR A 106 5.17 -2.10 10.58
C THR A 106 4.38 -3.28 11.16
N PRO A 107 3.46 -3.10 12.13
CA PRO A 107 2.67 -4.20 12.70
C PRO A 107 1.83 -4.90 11.64
N TRP A 108 1.34 -6.10 11.96
CA TRP A 108 0.31 -6.75 11.17
C TRP A 108 -0.93 -5.85 11.08
N HIS A 109 -1.35 -5.54 9.86
CA HIS A 109 -2.51 -4.72 9.56
C HIS A 109 -3.02 -5.03 8.17
N HIS A 110 -4.17 -4.49 7.84
CA HIS A 110 -4.66 -4.39 6.47
C HIS A 110 -5.09 -2.95 6.17
N ASP A 111 -5.03 -2.58 4.90
CA ASP A 111 -5.20 -1.19 4.46
C ASP A 111 -6.67 -0.73 4.50
N ILE A 112 -7.62 -1.62 4.17
CA ILE A 112 -9.01 -1.24 3.88
C ILE A 112 -9.73 -0.49 5.01
N PRO A 113 -9.52 -0.75 6.32
CA PRO A 113 -10.17 0.03 7.37
C PRO A 113 -9.76 1.49 7.40
N TYR A 114 -8.56 1.81 6.90
CA TYR A 114 -8.09 3.19 6.83
C TYR A 114 -8.75 3.98 5.70
N TYR A 115 -9.42 3.31 4.75
CA TYR A 115 -9.89 3.93 3.52
C TYR A 115 -11.41 4.12 3.53
N ASN A 116 -11.84 5.18 2.87
CA ASN A 116 -13.25 5.51 2.68
C ASN A 116 -13.84 4.88 1.41
N VAL A 117 -13.50 3.63 1.14
CA VAL A 117 -13.95 2.86 -0.02
C VAL A 117 -14.43 1.47 0.37
N GLU A 118 -15.35 0.92 -0.39
CA GLU A 118 -15.81 -0.47 -0.32
C GLU A 118 -15.88 -1.07 -1.72
N GLY A 119 -15.67 -2.37 -1.79
CA GLY A 119 -15.65 -3.18 -3.01
C GLY A 119 -14.57 -4.24 -2.93
N ARG A 120 -14.51 -5.09 -3.92
CA ARG A 120 -13.56 -6.22 -3.98
C ARG A 120 -12.46 -6.01 -5.01
N GLN A 121 -12.71 -5.22 -6.05
CA GLN A 121 -11.75 -4.96 -7.11
C GLN A 121 -10.80 -3.82 -6.70
N ASN A 122 -9.84 -4.15 -5.86
CA ASN A 122 -8.82 -3.19 -5.41
C ASN A 122 -7.46 -3.86 -5.36
N VAL A 123 -6.38 -3.13 -5.61
CA VAL A 123 -5.01 -3.63 -5.51
C VAL A 123 -4.07 -2.54 -5.03
N SER A 124 -3.21 -2.90 -4.08
CA SER A 124 -2.01 -2.15 -3.70
C SER A 124 -0.82 -2.73 -4.43
N MET A 125 0.00 -1.89 -5.05
CA MET A 125 1.26 -2.26 -5.69
C MET A 125 2.41 -1.67 -4.89
N TRP A 126 3.30 -2.49 -4.40
CA TRP A 126 4.49 -2.10 -3.66
C TRP A 126 5.70 -2.25 -4.57
N ILE A 127 6.32 -1.12 -4.96
CA ILE A 127 7.32 -1.01 -6.03
C ILE A 127 8.66 -0.58 -5.40
N PRO A 128 9.55 -1.52 -5.09
CA PRO A 128 10.88 -1.21 -4.58
C PRO A 128 11.79 -0.74 -5.73
N VAL A 129 12.67 0.22 -5.43
CA VAL A 129 13.73 0.66 -6.34
C VAL A 129 15.12 0.20 -5.89
N ASP A 130 15.20 -0.43 -4.73
CA ASP A 130 16.40 -1.04 -4.16
C ASP A 130 16.16 -2.56 -4.02
N PRO A 131 17.20 -3.41 -4.06
CA PRO A 131 17.06 -4.81 -3.74
C PRO A 131 16.54 -5.02 -2.31
N VAL A 132 15.55 -5.91 -2.16
CA VAL A 132 14.91 -6.18 -0.87
C VAL A 132 15.08 -7.64 -0.50
N PRO A 133 16.02 -8.00 0.39
CA PRO A 133 16.14 -9.35 0.92
C PRO A 133 14.84 -9.83 1.56
N ARG A 134 14.54 -11.14 1.49
CA ARG A 134 13.32 -11.74 2.05
C ARG A 134 13.08 -11.34 3.52
N ALA A 135 14.13 -11.28 4.32
CA ALA A 135 14.05 -10.98 5.76
C ALA A 135 13.56 -9.57 6.09
N VAL A 136 13.62 -8.62 5.14
CA VAL A 136 13.20 -7.22 5.31
C VAL A 136 12.08 -6.83 4.35
N SER A 137 11.55 -7.80 3.60
CA SER A 137 10.44 -7.61 2.68
C SER A 137 9.08 -7.58 3.41
N LEU A 138 8.02 -7.35 2.63
CA LEU A 138 6.66 -7.55 3.11
C LEU A 138 6.40 -9.05 3.39
N GLU A 139 5.60 -9.28 4.42
CA GLU A 139 5.01 -10.57 4.74
C GLU A 139 3.49 -10.44 4.73
N PHE A 140 2.83 -11.47 4.21
CA PHE A 140 1.37 -11.53 4.05
C PHE A 140 0.82 -12.78 4.69
N LEU A 141 -0.33 -12.68 5.35
CA LEU A 141 -1.10 -13.85 5.76
C LEU A 141 -2.02 -14.27 4.59
N ALA A 142 -1.61 -15.30 3.86
CA ALA A 142 -2.34 -15.79 2.69
C ALA A 142 -3.80 -16.11 3.01
N GLY A 143 -4.72 -15.68 2.13
CA GLY A 143 -6.15 -15.89 2.27
C GLY A 143 -6.84 -14.97 3.28
N SER A 144 -6.13 -14.13 4.01
CA SER A 144 -6.70 -13.26 5.04
C SER A 144 -7.68 -12.21 4.50
N HIS A 145 -7.61 -11.88 3.21
CA HIS A 145 -8.54 -10.96 2.55
C HIS A 145 -9.96 -11.50 2.39
N HIS A 146 -10.17 -12.80 2.65
CA HIS A 146 -11.50 -13.41 2.75
C HIS A 146 -12.09 -13.35 4.17
N GLY A 147 -11.28 -12.93 5.14
CA GLY A 147 -11.66 -12.83 6.55
C GLY A 147 -12.42 -11.53 6.89
N PRO A 148 -12.71 -11.31 8.18
CA PRO A 148 -13.29 -10.06 8.65
C PRO A 148 -12.29 -8.91 8.57
N TRP A 149 -12.76 -7.69 8.81
CA TRP A 149 -11.88 -6.56 9.06
C TRP A 149 -11.37 -6.61 10.50
N TYR A 150 -10.05 -6.46 10.63
CA TYR A 150 -9.36 -6.51 11.90
C TYR A 150 -8.99 -5.12 12.39
N MET A 151 -8.94 -4.96 13.71
CA MET A 151 -8.59 -3.72 14.38
C MET A 151 -7.13 -3.34 14.10
N PRO A 152 -6.85 -2.20 13.44
CA PRO A 152 -5.48 -1.73 13.30
C PRO A 152 -4.91 -1.30 14.64
N ARG A 153 -3.69 -1.72 14.94
CA ARG A 153 -2.97 -1.36 16.15
C ARG A 153 -1.87 -0.35 15.85
N THR A 154 -1.55 0.49 16.83
CA THR A 154 -0.44 1.44 16.71
C THR A 154 0.90 0.73 16.86
N LEU A 155 1.95 1.37 16.33
CA LEU A 155 3.30 0.81 16.32
C LEU A 155 3.95 0.77 17.71
N LEU A 156 3.61 1.72 18.59
CA LEU A 156 4.35 1.93 19.83
C LEU A 156 3.69 1.31 21.06
N ASP A 157 2.36 1.26 21.10
CA ASP A 157 1.60 0.92 22.30
C ASP A 157 0.45 -0.07 22.05
N GLU A 158 0.35 -0.60 20.82
CA GLU A 158 -0.68 -1.56 20.39
C GLU A 158 -2.13 -1.12 20.62
N GLN A 159 -2.35 0.18 20.81
CA GLN A 159 -3.69 0.74 20.97
C GLN A 159 -4.48 0.75 19.66
N ALA A 160 -5.80 0.83 19.75
CA ALA A 160 -6.71 0.85 18.60
C ALA A 160 -6.55 2.09 17.68
N LYS A 161 -5.53 2.87 17.88
CA LYS A 161 -5.28 4.12 17.14
C LYS A 161 -6.49 5.04 17.29
N TRP A 162 -7.09 5.53 16.18
CA TRP A 162 -8.31 6.36 16.22
C TRP A 162 -9.60 5.57 15.96
N PHE A 163 -9.52 4.25 15.88
CA PHE A 163 -10.67 3.38 15.70
C PHE A 163 -11.39 3.18 17.04
N PRO A 164 -12.74 3.23 17.09
CA PRO A 164 -13.46 2.87 18.30
C PRO A 164 -13.17 1.43 18.71
N GLU A 165 -12.81 1.18 19.95
CA GLU A 165 -12.57 -0.17 20.46
C GLU A 165 -13.80 -1.06 20.22
N GLY A 166 -13.55 -2.29 19.76
CA GLY A 166 -14.58 -3.26 19.42
C GLY A 166 -15.34 -2.98 18.10
N SER A 167 -14.96 -1.93 17.34
CA SER A 167 -15.58 -1.65 16.03
C SER A 167 -15.22 -2.65 14.95
N LEU A 168 -14.10 -3.36 15.11
CA LEU A 168 -13.58 -4.37 14.20
C LEU A 168 -13.13 -5.61 15.00
N SER A 169 -12.88 -6.72 14.30
CA SER A 169 -12.40 -7.95 14.93
C SER A 169 -10.97 -7.78 15.46
N GLU A 170 -10.63 -8.50 16.52
CA GLU A 170 -9.26 -8.54 17.01
C GLU A 170 -8.33 -9.26 16.02
N LEU A 171 -7.09 -8.78 15.91
CA LEU A 171 -6.08 -9.44 15.08
C LEU A 171 -5.83 -10.86 15.58
N PRO A 172 -5.75 -11.86 14.68
CA PRO A 172 -5.33 -13.18 15.08
C PRO A 172 -3.87 -13.18 15.54
N VAL A 173 -3.52 -14.09 16.43
CA VAL A 173 -2.12 -14.36 16.72
C VAL A 173 -1.49 -15.05 15.50
N ILE A 174 -0.44 -14.44 14.95
CA ILE A 174 0.29 -14.96 13.80
C ILE A 174 1.69 -15.34 14.29
N GLU A 175 1.93 -16.65 14.41
CA GLU A 175 3.23 -17.17 14.82
C GLU A 175 4.27 -17.00 13.70
N GLY A 176 5.55 -16.92 14.09
CA GLY A 176 6.63 -16.65 13.12
C GLY A 176 6.88 -17.79 12.12
N ASP A 177 6.36 -18.99 12.38
CA ASP A 177 6.43 -20.17 11.52
C ASP A 177 5.08 -20.58 10.93
N ASP A 178 4.06 -19.71 10.98
CA ASP A 178 2.76 -19.95 10.36
C ASP A 178 2.95 -20.22 8.85
N PRO A 179 2.58 -21.41 8.35
CA PRO A 179 2.79 -21.79 6.95
C PRO A 179 2.00 -20.94 5.96
N ARG A 180 1.03 -20.16 6.43
CA ARG A 180 0.28 -19.20 5.62
C ARG A 180 1.02 -17.89 5.42
N VAL A 181 2.12 -17.64 6.14
CA VAL A 181 2.91 -16.43 5.97
C VAL A 181 3.79 -16.55 4.73
N ILE A 182 3.44 -15.78 3.71
CA ILE A 182 4.15 -15.72 2.44
C ILE A 182 4.89 -14.38 2.28
N GLY A 183 5.90 -14.35 1.41
CA GLY A 183 6.65 -13.15 1.07
C GLY A 183 7.84 -13.52 0.18
N TRP A 184 8.51 -12.52 -0.36
CA TRP A 184 9.52 -12.71 -1.40
C TRP A 184 10.73 -11.79 -1.18
N GLU A 185 11.90 -12.20 -1.62
CA GLU A 185 12.98 -11.27 -1.94
C GLU A 185 12.67 -10.59 -3.28
N LEU A 186 13.11 -9.36 -3.47
CA LEU A 186 12.75 -8.54 -4.62
C LEU A 186 13.97 -7.84 -5.19
N ASP A 187 13.99 -7.75 -6.51
CA ASP A 187 14.89 -6.91 -7.28
C ASP A 187 14.15 -5.70 -7.85
N PRO A 188 14.85 -4.59 -8.15
CA PRO A 188 14.26 -3.49 -8.90
C PRO A 188 13.62 -3.95 -10.21
N GLY A 189 12.36 -3.54 -10.44
CA GLY A 189 11.54 -4.02 -11.55
C GLY A 189 10.45 -5.02 -11.14
N ASP A 190 10.62 -5.70 -10.01
CA ASP A 190 9.57 -6.52 -9.42
C ASP A 190 8.49 -5.66 -8.75
N VAL A 191 7.25 -6.15 -8.76
CA VAL A 191 6.13 -5.49 -8.08
C VAL A 191 5.41 -6.52 -7.20
N VAL A 192 5.25 -6.20 -5.92
CA VAL A 192 4.36 -6.97 -5.05
C VAL A 192 2.97 -6.36 -5.12
N CYS A 193 2.00 -7.16 -5.53
CA CYS A 193 0.60 -6.78 -5.63
C CYS A 193 -0.21 -7.47 -4.55
N PHE A 194 -1.03 -6.73 -3.81
CA PHE A 194 -1.86 -7.31 -2.75
C PHE A 194 -3.21 -6.62 -2.62
N HIS A 195 -4.19 -7.39 -2.21
CA HIS A 195 -5.53 -6.89 -1.93
C HIS A 195 -5.49 -6.03 -0.65
N MET A 196 -6.18 -4.88 -0.64
CA MET A 196 -6.13 -3.93 0.49
C MET A 196 -6.66 -4.53 1.81
N GLN A 197 -7.36 -5.66 1.75
CA GLN A 197 -7.83 -6.41 2.92
C GLN A 197 -6.85 -7.52 3.34
N THR A 198 -5.78 -7.78 2.61
CA THR A 198 -4.79 -8.79 3.02
C THR A 198 -3.99 -8.29 4.22
N LEU A 199 -3.96 -9.07 5.30
CA LEU A 199 -3.09 -8.80 6.43
C LEU A 199 -1.63 -8.87 6.01
N HIS A 200 -0.88 -7.83 6.34
CA HIS A 200 0.53 -7.73 6.00
C HIS A 200 1.33 -6.97 7.06
N THR A 201 2.63 -7.20 7.05
CA THR A 201 3.63 -6.57 7.91
C THR A 201 4.90 -6.30 7.13
N ALA A 202 5.78 -5.48 7.65
CA ALA A 202 7.11 -5.25 7.11
C ALA A 202 8.14 -5.13 8.22
N ALA A 203 9.25 -5.83 8.12
CA ALA A 203 10.37 -5.69 9.05
C ALA A 203 11.02 -4.30 8.97
N GLY A 204 11.85 -3.99 9.95
CA GLY A 204 12.78 -2.89 9.90
C GLY A 204 13.75 -3.02 8.72
N ASN A 205 14.75 -2.14 8.68
CA ASN A 205 15.82 -2.16 7.69
C ASN A 205 17.20 -2.12 8.41
N PRO A 206 17.62 -3.22 9.03
CA PRO A 206 18.89 -3.27 9.77
C PRO A 206 20.11 -3.29 8.87
N GLY A 207 19.93 -3.47 7.55
CA GLY A 207 21.00 -3.54 6.57
C GLY A 207 21.70 -2.17 6.32
N PRO A 208 22.81 -2.17 5.58
CA PRO A 208 23.60 -0.97 5.31
C PRO A 208 23.02 -0.11 4.18
N HIS A 209 21.99 -0.56 3.50
CA HIS A 209 21.41 0.13 2.36
C HIS A 209 20.01 0.64 2.68
N ARG A 210 19.67 1.78 2.10
CA ARG A 210 18.33 2.37 2.12
C ARG A 210 17.34 1.45 1.42
N ARG A 211 16.09 1.40 1.91
CA ARG A 211 14.98 0.73 1.24
C ARG A 211 13.94 1.77 0.84
N ARG A 212 13.86 2.06 -0.45
CA ARG A 212 12.94 3.05 -1.03
C ARG A 212 11.84 2.34 -1.81
N VAL A 213 10.61 2.75 -1.56
CA VAL A 213 9.43 2.16 -2.16
C VAL A 213 8.44 3.25 -2.51
N LEU A 214 7.84 3.15 -3.68
CA LEU A 214 6.60 3.84 -4.03
C LEU A 214 5.47 2.81 -4.09
N SER A 215 4.45 3.00 -3.27
CA SER A 215 3.30 2.12 -3.22
C SER A 215 2.08 2.84 -3.79
N LEU A 216 1.40 2.21 -4.76
CA LEU A 216 0.27 2.77 -5.50
C LEU A 216 -0.99 1.96 -5.22
N ARG A 217 -2.15 2.61 -5.10
CA ARG A 217 -3.45 1.96 -4.87
C ARG A 217 -4.36 2.21 -6.05
N PHE A 218 -4.99 1.13 -6.53
CA PHE A 218 -5.90 1.15 -7.65
C PHE A 218 -7.26 0.55 -7.27
N LEU A 219 -8.29 1.09 -7.86
CA LEU A 219 -9.69 0.72 -7.67
C LEU A 219 -10.27 0.25 -9.00
N GLY A 220 -11.08 -0.80 -8.97
CA GLY A 220 -11.81 -1.33 -10.12
C GLY A 220 -13.28 -0.90 -10.16
N ASP A 221 -14.05 -1.60 -10.99
CA ASP A 221 -15.44 -1.23 -11.34
C ASP A 221 -16.42 -1.27 -10.19
N ASP A 222 -16.23 -2.16 -9.19
CA ASP A 222 -17.15 -2.34 -8.07
C ASP A 222 -16.85 -1.45 -6.85
N MET A 223 -15.78 -0.64 -6.94
CA MET A 223 -15.36 0.18 -5.82
C MET A 223 -16.19 1.45 -5.69
N VAL A 224 -16.76 1.63 -4.50
CA VAL A 224 -17.65 2.76 -4.17
C VAL A 224 -17.14 3.56 -2.98
N HIS A 225 -17.57 4.82 -2.89
CA HIS A 225 -17.30 5.67 -1.74
C HIS A 225 -18.07 5.17 -0.51
N ALA A 226 -17.35 4.94 0.58
CA ALA A 226 -17.87 4.44 1.84
C ALA A 226 -17.32 5.25 3.00
N PRO A 227 -17.95 6.36 3.37
CA PRO A 227 -17.55 7.17 4.53
C PRO A 227 -17.53 6.33 5.80
N ARG A 228 -16.49 6.52 6.62
CA ARG A 228 -16.32 5.78 7.88
C ARG A 228 -16.82 6.61 9.07
N GLN A 229 -17.13 5.92 10.15
CA GLN A 229 -17.44 6.55 11.47
C GLN A 229 -16.18 6.96 12.24
N TRP A 230 -15.02 6.63 11.71
CA TRP A 230 -13.69 6.94 12.24
C TRP A 230 -12.86 7.71 11.22
N VAL A 231 -11.75 8.28 11.67
CA VAL A 231 -10.80 9.00 10.82
C VAL A 231 -10.20 8.06 9.77
N THR A 232 -10.15 8.49 8.52
CA THR A 232 -9.49 7.76 7.42
C THR A 232 -8.09 8.30 7.16
N SER A 233 -7.22 7.49 6.56
CA SER A 233 -5.86 7.89 6.20
C SER A 233 -5.47 7.26 4.85
N PRO A 234 -5.29 8.04 3.77
CA PRO A 234 -5.35 9.50 3.78
C PRO A 234 -6.78 10.06 3.89
N GLU A 235 -6.91 11.23 4.49
CA GLU A 235 -8.15 11.99 4.44
C GLU A 235 -8.29 12.73 3.11
N PHE A 236 -9.54 12.81 2.63
CA PHE A 236 -9.91 13.60 1.45
C PHE A 236 -10.96 14.65 1.83
N PRO A 237 -10.55 15.82 2.36
CA PRO A 237 -11.47 16.85 2.84
C PRO A 237 -12.47 17.27 1.75
N GLY A 238 -13.74 17.35 2.13
CA GLY A 238 -14.82 17.75 1.21
C GLY A 238 -15.25 16.68 0.21
N LEU A 239 -14.67 15.46 0.24
CA LEU A 239 -15.07 14.41 -0.70
C LEU A 239 -16.54 14.01 -0.50
N ALA A 240 -16.98 13.83 0.74
CA ALA A 240 -18.35 13.41 1.06
C ALA A 240 -19.44 14.40 0.56
N SER A 241 -19.10 15.67 0.35
CA SER A 241 -20.02 16.65 -0.24
C SER A 241 -20.13 16.55 -1.79
N ARG A 242 -19.16 15.93 -2.43
CA ARG A 242 -19.14 15.73 -3.89
C ARG A 242 -19.51 14.30 -4.28
N LEU A 243 -19.18 13.35 -3.44
CA LEU A 243 -19.36 11.92 -3.70
C LEU A 243 -20.16 11.30 -2.54
N PRO A 244 -21.47 11.07 -2.72
CA PRO A 244 -22.28 10.45 -1.67
C PRO A 244 -21.86 9.00 -1.39
N ALA A 245 -22.24 8.48 -0.24
CA ALA A 245 -22.02 7.07 0.09
C ALA A 245 -22.66 6.13 -0.95
N GLY A 246 -21.93 5.10 -1.35
CA GLY A 246 -22.35 4.14 -2.39
C GLY A 246 -22.15 4.63 -3.83
N ALA A 247 -21.70 5.87 -4.05
CA ALA A 247 -21.39 6.35 -5.39
C ALA A 247 -20.06 5.74 -5.89
N GLU A 248 -19.96 5.54 -7.20
CA GLU A 248 -18.70 5.19 -7.85
C GLU A 248 -17.61 6.21 -7.49
N MET A 249 -16.36 5.78 -7.43
CA MET A 249 -15.20 6.63 -7.09
C MET A 249 -14.83 7.63 -8.21
N ASN A 250 -15.84 8.26 -8.82
CA ASN A 250 -15.68 9.18 -9.93
C ASN A 250 -15.52 10.63 -9.46
N ASP A 251 -14.33 10.97 -9.00
CA ASP A 251 -13.93 12.33 -8.58
C ASP A 251 -12.57 12.67 -9.21
N PRO A 252 -12.26 13.93 -9.52
CA PRO A 252 -10.94 14.33 -10.05
C PRO A 252 -9.74 13.97 -9.17
N LEU A 253 -9.96 13.61 -7.91
CA LEU A 253 -8.93 13.05 -7.03
C LEU A 253 -8.52 11.62 -7.41
N PHE A 254 -9.37 10.90 -8.15
CA PHE A 254 -9.22 9.50 -8.50
C PHE A 254 -9.31 9.31 -10.02
N PRO A 255 -8.27 9.71 -10.76
CA PRO A 255 -8.32 9.68 -12.22
C PRO A 255 -8.49 8.27 -12.76
N LEU A 256 -9.27 8.17 -13.85
CA LEU A 256 -9.31 6.98 -14.68
C LEU A 256 -8.00 6.87 -15.46
N LEU A 257 -7.43 5.67 -15.55
CA LEU A 257 -6.17 5.36 -16.21
C LEU A 257 -6.35 4.55 -17.50
#